data_c6de2a74c28103609a56213d3850721d
#
_entry.id   c6de2a74c28103609a56213d3850721d
#
_cell.length_a   1.000
_cell.length_b   1.000
_cell.length_c   1.000
_cell.angle_alpha   90.00
_cell.angle_beta   90.00
_cell.angle_gamma   90.00
#
_symmetry.space_group_name_H-M   'P 1'
#
loop_
_entity.id
_entity.type
_entity.pdbx_description
1 polymer ?
#
loop_
_entity_poly.entity_id
_entity_poly.type
_entity_poly.pdbx_seq_one_letter_code
_entity_poly.pdbx_strand_id
1 'polypeptide(L)'
;YFIESKEDASIVYGHNAKDEKDLYNYINNDEWDQLIKHLPVHTGDFVYLPAGILHALKKGSIVYEIQQSTDVTFRFYDYHRKDKYGNERELHLTQAIDCLSYDQEMMKNNITPVEEKMDNGLKTTFISNDSFTVTKLAIEGKNTYETDNYQLATVVKGEGVVDGYTVKMGDNFLIPQHSKIEIDGNMIIMTTTK
;
A
#
# COMPACT_ATOMS: atom_id res chain seq x y z
N TYR A 1 0.30 3.37 0.61
CA TYR A 1 -0.01 4.69 1.15
C TYR A 1 -0.71 5.54 0.10
N PHE A 2 -1.84 6.14 0.46
CA PHE A 2 -2.65 6.96 -0.44
C PHE A 2 -2.13 8.40 -0.44
N ILE A 3 -1.37 8.76 -1.49
CA ILE A 3 -0.85 10.12 -1.67
C ILE A 3 -2.00 11.09 -1.93
N GLU A 4 -2.94 10.70 -2.80
CA GLU A 4 -4.17 11.43 -3.10
C GLU A 4 -5.32 10.45 -3.34
N SER A 5 -6.52 10.80 -2.91
CA SER A 5 -7.75 10.08 -3.21
C SER A 5 -8.92 11.05 -3.37
N LYS A 6 -9.87 10.69 -4.23
CA LYS A 6 -11.17 11.36 -4.30
C LYS A 6 -11.99 11.06 -3.06
N GLU A 7 -13.00 11.87 -2.79
CA GLU A 7 -13.87 11.75 -1.61
C GLU A 7 -14.59 10.40 -1.52
N ASP A 8 -14.96 9.82 -2.67
CA ASP A 8 -15.64 8.53 -2.79
C ASP A 8 -14.72 7.37 -3.17
N ALA A 9 -13.41 7.53 -3.01
CA ALA A 9 -12.44 6.51 -3.39
C ALA A 9 -12.58 5.25 -2.52
N SER A 10 -12.41 4.10 -3.15
CA SER A 10 -12.36 2.80 -2.47
C SER A 10 -11.46 1.85 -3.23
N ILE A 11 -10.99 0.83 -2.55
CA ILE A 11 -10.29 -0.32 -3.15
C ILE A 11 -11.09 -1.58 -2.92
N VAL A 12 -10.83 -2.60 -3.74
CA VAL A 12 -11.21 -3.96 -3.39
C VAL A 12 -10.30 -4.43 -2.27
N TYR A 13 -10.87 -4.99 -1.19
CA TYR A 13 -10.11 -5.49 -0.05
C TYR A 13 -10.84 -6.67 0.61
N GLY A 14 -10.51 -7.87 0.17
CA GLY A 14 -11.11 -9.11 0.65
C GLY A 14 -12.41 -9.50 -0.04
N HIS A 15 -13.05 -10.51 0.51
CA HIS A 15 -14.29 -11.11 0.00
C HIS A 15 -15.21 -11.58 1.14
N ASN A 16 -16.48 -11.84 0.81
CA ASN A 16 -17.51 -12.26 1.77
C ASN A 16 -17.69 -13.78 1.89
N ALA A 17 -17.04 -14.57 1.03
CA ALA A 17 -17.13 -16.01 1.09
C ALA A 17 -16.52 -16.56 2.39
N LYS A 18 -17.20 -17.51 3.01
CA LYS A 18 -16.83 -18.13 4.29
C LYS A 18 -15.85 -19.29 4.10
N ASP A 19 -15.93 -19.94 2.95
CA ASP A 19 -15.11 -21.07 2.54
C ASP A 19 -15.08 -21.16 1.01
N GLU A 20 -14.32 -22.11 0.49
CA GLU A 20 -14.17 -22.33 -0.95
C GLU A 20 -15.50 -22.70 -1.63
N LYS A 21 -16.36 -23.49 -0.97
CA LYS A 21 -17.65 -23.87 -1.52
C LYS A 21 -18.56 -22.65 -1.67
N ASP A 22 -18.59 -21.78 -0.66
CA ASP A 22 -19.37 -20.55 -0.67
C ASP A 22 -18.83 -19.61 -1.77
N LEU A 23 -17.51 -19.54 -1.93
CA LEU A 23 -16.85 -18.78 -2.99
C LEU A 23 -17.32 -19.24 -4.39
N TYR A 24 -17.32 -20.55 -4.64
CA TYR A 24 -17.81 -21.11 -5.91
C TYR A 24 -19.30 -20.84 -6.13
N ASN A 25 -20.11 -20.78 -5.08
CA ASN A 25 -21.53 -20.41 -5.21
C ASN A 25 -21.67 -18.99 -5.74
N TYR A 26 -20.94 -18.02 -5.19
CA TYR A 26 -20.94 -16.64 -5.70
C TYR A 26 -20.47 -16.55 -7.16
N ILE A 27 -19.38 -17.24 -7.50
CA ILE A 27 -18.82 -17.23 -8.86
C ILE A 27 -19.80 -17.84 -9.87
N ASN A 28 -20.39 -18.99 -9.56
CA ASN A 28 -21.28 -19.71 -10.46
C ASN A 28 -22.61 -18.97 -10.69
N ASN A 29 -23.02 -18.14 -9.74
CA ASN A 29 -24.21 -17.31 -9.82
C ASN A 29 -23.96 -15.91 -10.38
N ASP A 30 -22.70 -15.59 -10.73
CA ASP A 30 -22.27 -14.25 -11.18
C ASP A 30 -22.55 -13.14 -10.14
N GLU A 31 -22.46 -13.48 -8.84
CA GLU A 31 -22.78 -12.59 -7.71
C GLU A 31 -21.53 -11.82 -7.23
N TRP A 32 -20.75 -11.26 -8.15
CA TRP A 32 -19.48 -10.57 -7.85
C TRP A 32 -19.62 -9.38 -6.92
N ASP A 33 -20.67 -8.60 -7.07
CA ASP A 33 -20.92 -7.41 -6.23
C ASP A 33 -21.20 -7.78 -4.77
N GLN A 34 -21.75 -8.99 -4.52
CA GLN A 34 -21.98 -9.51 -3.18
C GLN A 34 -20.72 -10.18 -2.62
N LEU A 35 -19.91 -10.78 -3.50
CA LEU A 35 -18.68 -11.45 -3.13
C LEU A 35 -17.59 -10.47 -2.71
N ILE A 36 -17.36 -9.42 -3.49
CA ILE A 36 -16.20 -8.53 -3.37
C ILE A 36 -16.46 -7.48 -2.28
N LYS A 37 -15.52 -7.38 -1.34
CA LYS A 37 -15.52 -6.31 -0.34
C LYS A 37 -14.84 -5.06 -0.86
N HIS A 38 -15.36 -3.92 -0.42
CA HIS A 38 -14.78 -2.61 -0.69
C HIS A 38 -14.37 -1.93 0.61
N LEU A 39 -13.15 -1.39 0.62
CA LEU A 39 -12.62 -0.56 1.70
C LEU A 39 -12.58 0.89 1.22
N PRO A 40 -13.36 1.82 1.83
CA PRO A 40 -13.20 3.26 1.58
C PRO A 40 -11.78 3.70 1.95
N VAL A 41 -11.20 4.60 1.17
CA VAL A 41 -9.85 5.12 1.39
C VAL A 41 -9.78 6.62 1.19
N HIS A 42 -8.92 7.28 1.98
CA HIS A 42 -8.72 8.72 1.96
C HIS A 42 -7.23 9.05 1.77
N THR A 43 -6.96 10.26 1.36
CA THR A 43 -5.59 10.79 1.33
C THR A 43 -4.95 10.66 2.70
N GLY A 44 -3.77 10.04 2.76
CA GLY A 44 -3.03 9.78 3.99
C GLY A 44 -3.25 8.41 4.60
N ASP A 45 -4.22 7.63 4.11
CA ASP A 45 -4.44 6.27 4.59
C ASP A 45 -3.29 5.33 4.21
N PHE A 46 -3.05 4.38 5.08
CA PHE A 46 -2.14 3.26 4.83
C PHE A 46 -2.94 1.95 4.85
N VAL A 47 -2.75 1.12 3.83
CA VAL A 47 -3.38 -0.20 3.73
C VAL A 47 -2.32 -1.26 3.63
N TYR A 48 -2.34 -2.23 4.53
CA TYR A 48 -1.50 -3.40 4.47
C TYR A 48 -2.24 -4.54 3.76
N LEU A 49 -1.59 -5.14 2.78
CA LEU A 49 -2.11 -6.25 1.99
C LEU A 49 -1.33 -7.54 2.30
N PRO A 50 -1.76 -8.33 3.30
CA PRO A 50 -1.16 -9.65 3.54
C PRO A 50 -1.35 -10.58 2.35
N ALA A 51 -0.47 -11.57 2.20
CA ALA A 51 -0.66 -12.63 1.21
C ALA A 51 -2.03 -13.31 1.40
N GLY A 52 -2.71 -13.62 0.30
CA GLY A 52 -4.04 -14.23 0.30
C GLY A 52 -5.21 -13.25 0.34
N ILE A 53 -4.98 -11.94 0.45
CA ILE A 53 -6.05 -10.95 0.39
C ILE A 53 -6.39 -10.61 -1.06
N LEU A 54 -7.64 -10.86 -1.45
CA LEU A 54 -8.19 -10.38 -2.72
C LEU A 54 -8.17 -8.85 -2.72
N HIS A 55 -7.48 -8.24 -3.68
CA HIS A 55 -7.38 -6.79 -3.72
C HIS A 55 -7.31 -6.24 -5.16
N ALA A 56 -7.75 -5.02 -5.31
CA ALA A 56 -7.56 -4.25 -6.53
C ALA A 56 -7.65 -2.75 -6.26
N LEU A 57 -6.72 -2.00 -6.83
CA LEU A 57 -6.80 -0.55 -6.87
C LEU A 57 -7.84 -0.12 -7.90
N LYS A 58 -8.70 0.82 -7.51
CA LYS A 58 -9.69 1.43 -8.40
C LYS A 58 -9.22 2.82 -8.84
N LYS A 59 -9.85 3.36 -9.88
CA LYS A 59 -9.56 4.73 -10.33
C LYS A 59 -9.92 5.75 -9.26
N GLY A 60 -9.19 6.86 -9.22
CA GLY A 60 -9.50 8.00 -8.35
C GLY A 60 -8.52 8.17 -7.20
N SER A 61 -7.44 7.39 -7.17
CA SER A 61 -6.37 7.52 -6.18
C SER A 61 -5.00 7.50 -6.84
N ILE A 62 -4.04 8.18 -6.19
CA ILE A 62 -2.60 8.05 -6.43
C ILE A 62 -2.02 7.37 -5.20
N VAL A 63 -1.32 6.27 -5.39
CA VAL A 63 -0.76 5.48 -4.30
C VAL A 63 0.75 5.33 -4.42
N TYR A 64 1.41 5.23 -3.28
CA TYR A 64 2.77 4.76 -3.14
C TYR A 64 2.70 3.31 -2.67
N GLU A 65 3.14 2.38 -3.50
CA GLU A 65 3.10 0.95 -3.23
C GLU A 65 4.48 0.42 -2.89
N ILE A 66 4.56 -0.34 -1.81
CA ILE A 66 5.75 -1.07 -1.36
C ILE A 66 5.35 -2.53 -1.36
N GLN A 67 6.09 -3.37 -2.09
CA GLN A 67 5.81 -4.79 -2.17
C GLN A 67 7.08 -5.63 -2.07
N GLN A 68 6.91 -6.88 -1.64
CA GLN A 68 7.95 -7.87 -1.80
C GLN A 68 8.23 -8.11 -3.29
N SER A 69 9.50 -8.31 -3.64
CA SER A 69 9.91 -8.52 -5.04
C SER A 69 9.35 -9.83 -5.59
N THR A 70 8.21 -9.73 -6.26
CA THR A 70 7.57 -10.83 -7.00
C THR A 70 6.83 -10.27 -8.22
N ASP A 71 6.80 -11.03 -9.30
CA ASP A 71 6.07 -10.72 -10.53
C ASP A 71 4.82 -11.60 -10.74
N VAL A 72 4.50 -12.45 -9.74
CA VAL A 72 3.34 -13.34 -9.81
C VAL A 72 2.06 -12.60 -9.47
N THR A 73 1.14 -12.56 -10.43
CA THR A 73 -0.21 -12.02 -10.27
C THR A 73 -1.25 -13.03 -10.73
N PHE A 74 -2.12 -13.45 -9.83
CA PHE A 74 -3.27 -14.27 -10.18
C PHE A 74 -4.51 -13.39 -10.34
N ARG A 75 -5.02 -13.28 -11.58
CA ARG A 75 -6.21 -12.49 -11.86
C ARG A 75 -7.46 -13.29 -11.49
N PHE A 76 -8.14 -12.83 -10.44
CA PHE A 76 -9.35 -13.45 -9.92
C PHE A 76 -10.60 -12.98 -10.67
N TYR A 77 -10.73 -11.67 -10.91
CA TYR A 77 -11.85 -11.05 -11.60
C TYR A 77 -11.39 -9.82 -12.40
N ASP A 78 -11.96 -9.57 -13.55
CA ASP A 78 -11.59 -8.45 -14.42
C ASP A 78 -12.79 -7.63 -14.92
N TYR A 79 -13.93 -7.70 -14.25
CA TYR A 79 -15.12 -6.91 -14.55
C TYR A 79 -15.61 -7.08 -16.00
N HIS A 80 -15.41 -8.26 -16.62
CA HIS A 80 -15.72 -8.56 -18.02
C HIS A 80 -15.14 -7.54 -19.00
N ARG A 81 -14.01 -6.91 -18.66
CA ARG A 81 -13.36 -5.91 -19.52
C ARG A 81 -12.80 -6.57 -20.76
N LYS A 82 -13.07 -5.92 -21.88
CA LYS A 82 -12.59 -6.36 -23.19
C LYS A 82 -11.51 -5.41 -23.71
N ASP A 83 -10.54 -6.00 -24.40
CA ASP A 83 -9.54 -5.25 -25.14
C ASP A 83 -10.16 -4.61 -26.42
N LYS A 84 -9.35 -3.88 -27.20
CA LYS A 84 -9.78 -3.25 -28.45
C LYS A 84 -10.24 -4.24 -29.53
N TYR A 85 -9.98 -5.53 -29.36
CA TYR A 85 -10.39 -6.60 -30.26
C TYR A 85 -11.61 -7.39 -29.75
N GLY A 86 -12.12 -7.04 -28.58
CA GLY A 86 -13.28 -7.68 -27.97
C GLY A 86 -12.95 -8.91 -27.10
N ASN A 87 -11.66 -9.19 -26.84
CA ASN A 87 -11.23 -10.32 -26.01
C ASN A 87 -11.18 -9.92 -24.54
N GLU A 88 -11.62 -10.81 -23.66
CA GLU A 88 -11.42 -10.69 -22.21
C GLU A 88 -10.01 -11.16 -21.84
N ARG A 89 -9.44 -10.59 -20.77
CA ARG A 89 -8.17 -11.08 -20.23
C ARG A 89 -8.37 -12.41 -19.56
N GLU A 90 -7.38 -13.28 -19.68
CA GLU A 90 -7.37 -14.56 -19.00
C GLU A 90 -7.46 -14.40 -17.48
N LEU A 91 -8.34 -15.19 -16.85
CA LEU A 91 -8.46 -15.32 -15.41
C LEU A 91 -7.64 -16.53 -14.94
N HIS A 92 -7.06 -16.43 -13.76
CA HIS A 92 -6.27 -17.48 -13.13
C HIS A 92 -7.02 -18.01 -11.89
N LEU A 93 -8.31 -18.36 -12.08
CA LEU A 93 -9.24 -18.64 -10.98
C LEU A 93 -8.72 -19.76 -10.04
N THR A 94 -8.26 -20.88 -10.58
CA THR A 94 -7.76 -21.98 -9.76
C THR A 94 -6.61 -21.54 -8.86
N GLN A 95 -5.56 -20.95 -9.46
CA GLN A 95 -4.40 -20.50 -8.70
C GLN A 95 -4.75 -19.37 -7.72
N ALA A 96 -5.65 -18.48 -8.12
CA ALA A 96 -6.11 -17.41 -7.24
C ALA A 96 -6.88 -17.97 -6.02
N ILE A 97 -7.77 -18.94 -6.24
CA ILE A 97 -8.56 -19.59 -5.18
C ILE A 97 -7.64 -20.36 -4.21
N ASP A 98 -6.66 -21.08 -4.72
CA ASP A 98 -5.67 -21.81 -3.92
C ASP A 98 -4.86 -20.87 -2.98
N CYS A 99 -4.73 -19.60 -3.35
CA CYS A 99 -4.00 -18.60 -2.57
C CYS A 99 -4.89 -17.76 -1.65
N LEU A 100 -6.22 -17.78 -1.81
CA LEU A 100 -7.12 -16.91 -1.04
C LEU A 100 -7.18 -17.30 0.44
N SER A 101 -7.17 -16.28 1.28
CA SER A 101 -7.49 -16.44 2.70
C SER A 101 -8.98 -16.27 2.93
N TYR A 102 -9.57 -17.14 3.74
CA TYR A 102 -10.96 -17.04 4.22
C TYR A 102 -11.05 -16.44 5.62
N ASP A 103 -9.93 -16.01 6.18
CA ASP A 103 -9.89 -15.35 7.49
C ASP A 103 -10.43 -13.92 7.38
N GLN A 104 -11.63 -13.73 7.90
CA GLN A 104 -12.32 -12.44 7.87
C GLN A 104 -11.63 -11.36 8.72
N GLU A 105 -10.82 -11.74 9.71
CA GLU A 105 -10.05 -10.78 10.51
C GLU A 105 -8.88 -10.20 9.70
N MET A 106 -8.23 -11.00 8.86
CA MET A 106 -7.22 -10.52 7.92
C MET A 106 -7.78 -9.51 6.90
N MET A 107 -9.07 -9.58 6.62
CA MET A 107 -9.78 -8.67 5.71
C MET A 107 -10.27 -7.38 6.38
N LYS A 108 -9.74 -7.07 7.56
CA LYS A 108 -9.91 -5.79 8.23
C LYS A 108 -8.56 -5.08 8.22
N ASN A 109 -8.51 -3.87 7.69
CA ASN A 109 -7.27 -3.08 7.71
C ASN A 109 -7.01 -2.53 9.13
N ASN A 110 -6.75 -3.42 10.08
CA ASN A 110 -6.51 -3.10 11.48
C ASN A 110 -5.03 -2.70 11.69
N ILE A 111 -4.64 -1.54 11.18
CA ILE A 111 -3.32 -0.96 11.39
C ILE A 111 -3.36 -0.06 12.62
N THR A 112 -2.39 -0.26 13.52
CA THR A 112 -2.16 0.62 14.67
C THR A 112 -0.77 1.25 14.50
N PRO A 113 -0.67 2.44 13.89
CA PRO A 113 0.60 3.12 13.69
C PRO A 113 1.24 3.50 15.03
N VAL A 114 2.57 3.45 15.07
CA VAL A 114 3.36 4.01 16.18
C VAL A 114 3.87 5.39 15.77
N GLU A 115 3.61 6.38 16.60
CA GLU A 115 3.99 7.76 16.33
C GLU A 115 5.08 8.24 17.30
N GLU A 116 6.08 8.88 16.76
CA GLU A 116 7.20 9.46 17.48
C GLU A 116 7.39 10.92 17.04
N LYS A 117 7.48 11.85 18.01
CA LYS A 117 7.75 13.26 17.70
C LYS A 117 9.18 13.42 17.20
N MET A 118 9.33 14.25 16.18
CA MET A 118 10.61 14.78 15.71
C MET A 118 10.80 16.21 16.20
N ASP A 119 11.96 16.81 15.95
CA ASP A 119 12.22 18.22 16.33
C ASP A 119 11.20 19.16 15.67
N ASN A 120 10.93 18.96 14.37
CA ASN A 120 9.91 19.68 13.61
C ASN A 120 9.18 18.69 12.69
N GLY A 121 8.25 17.93 13.26
CA GLY A 121 7.47 16.97 12.49
C GLY A 121 7.09 15.73 13.26
N LEU A 122 6.72 14.70 12.52
CA LEU A 122 6.20 13.45 13.06
C LEU A 122 6.74 12.25 12.26
N LYS A 123 7.27 11.26 12.97
CA LYS A 123 7.59 9.96 12.43
C LYS A 123 6.43 9.01 12.74
N THR A 124 5.86 8.37 11.74
CA THR A 124 4.77 7.39 11.87
C THR A 124 5.22 6.06 11.29
N THR A 125 5.41 5.05 12.11
CA THR A 125 5.66 3.67 11.65
C THR A 125 4.34 2.96 11.49
N PHE A 126 3.95 2.66 10.25
CA PHE A 126 2.69 2.01 9.93
C PHE A 126 2.70 0.52 10.20
N ILE A 127 3.80 -0.13 9.82
CA ILE A 127 3.99 -1.57 9.98
C ILE A 127 5.47 -1.89 10.14
N SER A 128 5.74 -2.90 10.96
CA SER A 128 7.05 -3.54 11.08
C SER A 128 6.83 -5.04 11.24
N ASN A 129 7.31 -5.83 10.29
CA ASN A 129 7.19 -7.28 10.28
C ASN A 129 8.45 -7.93 9.68
N ASP A 130 8.47 -9.24 9.53
CA ASP A 130 9.62 -10.00 9.02
C ASP A 130 10.00 -9.64 7.57
N SER A 131 9.08 -9.03 6.81
CA SER A 131 9.30 -8.69 5.41
C SER A 131 9.82 -7.28 5.22
N PHE A 132 9.26 -6.31 5.94
CA PHE A 132 9.65 -4.90 5.85
C PHE A 132 9.09 -4.06 7.01
N THR A 133 9.72 -2.92 7.20
CA THR A 133 9.19 -1.82 8.03
C THR A 133 8.87 -0.64 7.12
N VAL A 134 7.68 -0.03 7.28
CA VAL A 134 7.26 1.15 6.53
C VAL A 134 7.02 2.32 7.47
N THR A 135 7.70 3.42 7.20
CA THR A 135 7.64 4.63 8.03
C THR A 135 7.36 5.86 7.17
N LYS A 136 6.54 6.75 7.68
CA LYS A 136 6.31 8.08 7.15
C LYS A 136 7.03 9.12 8.01
N LEU A 137 7.80 9.99 7.39
CA LEU A 137 8.37 11.17 8.01
C LEU A 137 7.62 12.39 7.49
N ALA A 138 6.83 13.05 8.33
CA ALA A 138 6.21 14.33 8.04
C ALA A 138 7.14 15.43 8.55
N ILE A 139 7.77 16.16 7.65
CA ILE A 139 8.81 17.16 7.93
C ILE A 139 8.22 18.56 7.82
N GLU A 140 8.39 19.38 8.86
CA GLU A 140 7.90 20.77 8.94
C GLU A 140 9.01 21.73 9.40
N GLY A 141 10.22 21.62 8.81
CA GLY A 141 11.43 22.37 9.13
C GLY A 141 12.63 21.47 9.38
N LYS A 142 13.60 21.97 10.11
CA LYS A 142 14.85 21.24 10.38
C LYS A 142 14.66 20.09 11.34
N ASN A 143 15.13 18.93 10.92
CA ASN A 143 15.16 17.70 11.71
C ASN A 143 16.51 17.00 11.54
N THR A 144 16.87 16.23 12.55
CA THR A 144 17.91 15.21 12.45
C THR A 144 17.23 13.84 12.45
N TYR A 145 17.59 12.99 11.49
CA TYR A 145 17.07 11.63 11.40
C TYR A 145 18.20 10.61 11.46
N GLU A 146 18.09 9.69 12.40
CA GLU A 146 19.07 8.63 12.60
C GLU A 146 18.45 7.28 12.25
N THR A 147 19.22 6.38 11.65
CA THR A 147 18.78 5.06 11.28
C THR A 147 19.83 3.99 11.55
N ASP A 148 19.39 2.87 12.15
CA ASP A 148 20.27 1.71 12.41
C ASP A 148 20.40 0.81 11.18
N ASN A 149 19.38 0.81 10.30
CA ASN A 149 19.36 0.05 9.06
C ASN A 149 19.31 0.99 7.85
N TYR A 150 19.70 0.48 6.66
CA TYR A 150 19.48 1.24 5.43
C TYR A 150 17.99 1.54 5.23
N GLN A 151 17.69 2.67 4.59
CA GLN A 151 16.33 3.05 4.25
C GLN A 151 16.24 3.36 2.75
N LEU A 152 15.26 2.78 2.08
CA LEU A 152 14.83 3.24 0.77
C LEU A 152 13.80 4.35 0.99
N ALA A 153 14.10 5.54 0.52
CA ALA A 153 13.30 6.74 0.79
C ALA A 153 12.71 7.33 -0.49
N THR A 154 11.47 7.78 -0.42
CA THR A 154 10.77 8.46 -1.51
C THR A 154 10.05 9.69 -0.96
N VAL A 155 10.26 10.85 -1.59
CA VAL A 155 9.47 12.05 -1.31
C VAL A 155 8.11 11.91 -1.99
N VAL A 156 7.06 11.74 -1.22
CA VAL A 156 5.69 11.54 -1.74
C VAL A 156 4.87 12.83 -1.76
N LYS A 157 5.34 13.88 -1.08
CA LYS A 157 4.71 15.21 -1.09
C LYS A 157 5.73 16.28 -0.69
N GLY A 158 5.62 17.47 -1.31
CA GLY A 158 6.42 18.65 -0.96
C GLY A 158 7.85 18.59 -1.48
N GLU A 159 8.71 19.40 -0.86
CA GLU A 159 10.12 19.56 -1.23
C GLU A 159 10.96 20.03 -0.04
N GLY A 160 12.27 19.87 -0.15
CA GLY A 160 13.21 20.28 0.90
C GLY A 160 14.65 19.95 0.56
N VAL A 161 15.46 19.81 1.60
CA VAL A 161 16.88 19.47 1.52
C VAL A 161 17.16 18.29 2.42
N VAL A 162 17.89 17.31 1.92
CA VAL A 162 18.38 16.13 2.67
C VAL A 162 19.90 16.10 2.52
N ASP A 163 20.65 16.27 3.61
CA ASP A 163 22.13 16.34 3.63
C ASP A 163 22.71 17.28 2.55
N GLY A 164 22.11 18.46 2.38
CA GLY A 164 22.53 19.45 1.40
C GLY A 164 22.03 19.23 -0.03
N TYR A 165 21.35 18.13 -0.32
CA TYR A 165 20.75 17.85 -1.63
C TYR A 165 19.29 18.28 -1.67
N THR A 166 18.93 19.12 -2.65
CA THR A 166 17.52 19.48 -2.89
C THR A 166 16.75 18.27 -3.39
N VAL A 167 15.62 17.99 -2.75
CA VAL A 167 14.69 16.88 -3.09
C VAL A 167 13.28 17.39 -3.20
N LYS A 168 12.47 16.77 -4.05
CA LYS A 168 11.06 17.10 -4.27
C LYS A 168 10.22 15.84 -4.51
N MET A 169 8.92 15.99 -4.55
CA MET A 169 7.98 14.90 -4.84
C MET A 169 8.41 14.10 -6.06
N GLY A 170 8.49 12.77 -5.91
CA GLY A 170 8.94 11.80 -6.89
C GLY A 170 10.40 11.42 -6.79
N ASP A 171 11.22 12.16 -6.04
CA ASP A 171 12.64 11.80 -5.85
C ASP A 171 12.79 10.61 -4.91
N ASN A 172 13.72 9.73 -5.26
CA ASN A 172 14.06 8.53 -4.52
C ASN A 172 15.53 8.54 -4.15
N PHE A 173 15.84 8.11 -2.94
CA PHE A 173 17.21 8.02 -2.45
C PHE A 173 17.38 6.90 -1.42
N LEU A 174 18.64 6.52 -1.22
CA LEU A 174 19.04 5.56 -0.19
C LEU A 174 19.67 6.33 0.98
N ILE A 175 19.19 6.04 2.19
CA ILE A 175 19.85 6.42 3.44
C ILE A 175 20.66 5.20 3.89
N PRO A 176 22.00 5.29 3.99
CA PRO A 176 22.83 4.16 4.40
C PRO A 176 22.54 3.73 5.85
N GLN A 177 22.90 2.52 6.17
CA GLN A 177 22.86 2.00 7.54
C GLN A 177 23.73 2.85 8.48
N HIS A 178 23.29 3.01 9.73
CA HIS A 178 23.97 3.79 10.78
C HIS A 178 24.26 5.23 10.37
N SER A 179 23.36 5.81 9.59
CA SER A 179 23.45 7.20 9.17
C SER A 179 22.72 8.14 10.12
N LYS A 180 23.29 9.34 10.19
CA LYS A 180 22.64 10.52 10.79
C LYS A 180 22.58 11.59 9.72
N ILE A 181 21.38 11.92 9.28
CA ILE A 181 21.15 12.87 8.19
C ILE A 181 20.38 14.09 8.69
N GLU A 182 20.64 15.23 8.05
CA GLU A 182 19.89 16.46 8.26
C GLU A 182 18.81 16.60 7.18
N ILE A 183 17.59 16.90 7.62
CA ILE A 183 16.44 17.10 6.74
C ILE A 183 15.83 18.45 7.07
N ASP A 184 15.57 19.27 6.04
CA ASP A 184 14.92 20.57 6.21
C ASP A 184 13.93 20.81 5.07
N GLY A 185 12.73 21.26 5.39
CA GLY A 185 11.71 21.55 4.39
C GLY A 185 10.27 21.36 4.88
N ASN A 186 9.37 21.29 3.92
CA ASN A 186 7.97 20.94 4.16
C ASN A 186 7.60 19.80 3.21
N MET A 187 7.74 18.57 3.67
CA MET A 187 7.59 17.39 2.83
C MET A 187 7.18 16.15 3.61
N ILE A 188 6.65 15.18 2.89
CA ILE A 188 6.41 13.83 3.40
C ILE A 188 7.37 12.88 2.68
N ILE A 189 8.16 12.16 3.46
CA ILE A 189 9.06 11.10 2.98
C ILE A 189 8.51 9.76 3.48
N MET A 190 8.32 8.83 2.57
CA MET A 190 8.08 7.43 2.92
C MET A 190 9.40 6.70 2.92
N THR A 191 9.67 5.95 3.97
CA THR A 191 10.85 5.11 4.06
C THR A 191 10.49 3.66 4.26
N THR A 192 11.29 2.76 3.72
CA THR A 192 11.18 1.33 3.96
C THR A 192 12.54 0.69 4.17
N THR A 193 12.57 -0.29 5.05
CA THR A 193 13.74 -1.14 5.32
C THR A 193 13.31 -2.56 5.61
N LYS A 194 14.26 -3.48 5.57
CA LYS A 194 14.10 -4.86 6.03
C LYS A 194 14.86 -5.06 7.32
#